data_ed2a15614a86f2ce081e8676496f6b24
#
_entry.id   ed2a15614a86f2ce081e8676496f6b24
#
_cell.length_a   1.000
_cell.length_b   1.000
_cell.length_c   1.000
_cell.angle_alpha   90.00
_cell.angle_beta   90.00
_cell.angle_gamma   90.00
#
_symmetry.space_group_name_H-M   'P 1'
#
loop_
_entity.id
_entity.type
_entity.pdbx_description
1 polymer ?
#
loop_
_entity_poly.entity_id
_entity_poly.type
_entity_poly.pdbx_seq_one_letter_code
_entity_poly.pdbx_strand_id
1 'polypeptide(L)'
;MDRYTPNFVWKGANALLDYGLTIESELPEIVAKPRYNEITVIGSNRVLNEWFGDYEPFDLKIKDVSVSYERLPEVKRWLSGQSELITHNNVNVYVNAVCNINNEVEYVNEWGTFYSFEITFRCEPLKRKVNEPFINLNKGENTVINHGDEVSQPLIEIHSNGGDIEINCGKNTLTILDTNAGLLS
;
A
#
# COMPACT_ATOMS: atom_id res chain seq x y z
N MET A 1 -0.54 -9.38 -14.78
CA MET A 1 -1.63 -10.01 -14.00
C MET A 1 -2.90 -9.88 -14.82
N ASP A 2 -3.63 -10.96 -15.02
CA ASP A 2 -4.90 -10.93 -15.75
C ASP A 2 -5.96 -10.24 -14.87
N ARG A 3 -6.76 -9.34 -15.46
CA ARG A 3 -7.79 -8.56 -14.76
C ARG A 3 -9.01 -9.42 -14.36
N TYR A 4 -9.20 -10.54 -15.00
CA TYR A 4 -10.38 -11.39 -14.81
C TYR A 4 -10.16 -12.55 -13.83
N THR A 5 -8.93 -12.79 -13.42
CA THR A 5 -8.60 -13.85 -12.46
C THR A 5 -8.24 -13.24 -11.13
N PRO A 6 -9.03 -13.45 -10.06
CA PRO A 6 -8.71 -12.96 -8.73
C PRO A 6 -7.29 -13.36 -8.32
N ASN A 7 -6.44 -12.38 -8.02
CA ASN A 7 -5.03 -12.61 -7.74
C ASN A 7 -4.39 -11.40 -7.05
N PHE A 8 -3.24 -11.61 -6.42
CA PHE A 8 -2.46 -10.53 -5.82
C PHE A 8 -0.96 -10.79 -5.92
N VAL A 9 -0.18 -9.73 -5.73
CA VAL A 9 1.28 -9.78 -5.58
C VAL A 9 1.61 -9.35 -4.15
N TRP A 10 2.41 -10.15 -3.47
CA TRP A 10 2.91 -9.90 -2.12
C TRP A 10 4.41 -10.13 -2.06
N LYS A 11 5.19 -9.20 -1.48
CA LYS A 11 6.66 -9.30 -1.45
C LYS A 11 7.28 -9.52 -2.83
N GLY A 12 6.70 -8.89 -3.87
CA GLY A 12 7.17 -9.03 -5.25
C GLY A 12 6.83 -10.35 -5.95
N ALA A 13 6.19 -11.31 -5.26
CA ALA A 13 5.81 -12.60 -5.82
C ALA A 13 4.30 -12.70 -6.05
N ASN A 14 3.91 -13.33 -7.15
CA ASN A 14 2.54 -13.50 -7.59
C ASN A 14 1.90 -14.74 -6.91
N ALA A 15 0.74 -14.58 -6.30
CA ALA A 15 0.07 -15.63 -5.55
C ALA A 15 -0.24 -16.86 -6.41
N LEU A 16 -0.78 -16.66 -7.60
CA LEU A 16 -1.14 -17.75 -8.51
C LEU A 16 0.09 -18.34 -9.20
N LEU A 17 0.93 -17.50 -9.81
CA LEU A 17 2.02 -17.98 -10.69
C LEU A 17 3.17 -18.60 -9.91
N ASP A 18 3.57 -17.99 -8.79
CA ASP A 18 4.74 -18.42 -8.03
C ASP A 18 4.39 -19.45 -6.95
N TYR A 19 3.20 -19.35 -6.35
CA TYR A 19 2.77 -20.17 -5.23
C TYR A 19 1.61 -21.12 -5.55
N GLY A 20 0.96 -20.95 -6.72
CA GLY A 20 -0.16 -21.80 -7.11
C GLY A 20 -1.41 -21.60 -6.24
N LEU A 21 -1.55 -20.43 -5.60
CA LEU A 21 -2.78 -20.09 -4.90
C LEU A 21 -3.89 -19.80 -5.90
N THR A 22 -5.04 -20.40 -5.67
CA THR A 22 -6.27 -20.10 -6.40
C THR A 22 -7.25 -19.38 -5.48
N ILE A 23 -7.93 -18.39 -6.01
CA ILE A 23 -8.90 -17.57 -5.26
C ILE A 23 -10.20 -17.65 -6.05
N GLU A 24 -11.25 -18.15 -5.41
CA GLU A 24 -12.55 -18.35 -6.06
C GLU A 24 -13.46 -17.12 -5.96
N SER A 25 -13.26 -16.30 -4.93
CA SER A 25 -14.03 -15.07 -4.71
C SER A 25 -13.32 -13.85 -5.29
N GLU A 26 -14.10 -12.87 -5.77
CA GLU A 26 -13.56 -11.57 -6.17
C GLU A 26 -12.93 -10.84 -4.97
N LEU A 27 -11.81 -10.16 -5.21
CA LEU A 27 -11.19 -9.33 -4.19
C LEU A 27 -12.01 -8.06 -3.98
N PRO A 28 -12.33 -7.69 -2.72
CA PRO A 28 -13.09 -6.48 -2.47
C PRO A 28 -12.29 -5.23 -2.84
N GLU A 29 -12.97 -4.24 -3.41
CA GLU A 29 -12.44 -2.89 -3.56
C GLU A 29 -12.76 -2.10 -2.29
N ILE A 30 -11.73 -1.61 -1.60
CA ILE A 30 -11.89 -0.88 -0.35
C ILE A 30 -11.39 0.56 -0.56
N VAL A 31 -12.21 1.51 -0.12
CA VAL A 31 -11.90 2.93 -0.10
C VAL A 31 -11.52 3.33 1.32
N ALA A 32 -10.47 4.14 1.45
CA ALA A 32 -10.05 4.66 2.74
C ALA A 32 -11.16 5.50 3.39
N LYS A 33 -11.40 5.25 4.68
CA LYS A 33 -12.42 5.96 5.45
C LYS A 33 -11.77 7.10 6.24
N PRO A 34 -12.22 8.35 6.08
CA PRO A 34 -11.75 9.45 6.90
C PRO A 34 -12.02 9.19 8.38
N ARG A 35 -11.07 9.54 9.24
CA ARG A 35 -11.22 9.45 10.68
C ARG A 35 -11.78 10.76 11.21
N TYR A 36 -12.93 10.65 11.89
CA TYR A 36 -13.59 11.78 12.53
C TYR A 36 -13.52 11.68 14.05
N ASN A 37 -13.29 12.81 14.71
CA ASN A 37 -13.53 12.96 16.12
C ASN A 37 -14.96 13.47 16.32
N GLU A 38 -15.80 12.67 16.98
CA GLU A 38 -17.19 13.01 17.25
C GLU A 38 -17.30 13.74 18.60
N ILE A 39 -17.74 15.00 18.57
CA ILE A 39 -17.91 15.81 19.78
C ILE A 39 -19.41 15.98 20.03
N THR A 40 -19.89 15.41 21.13
CA THR A 40 -21.27 15.59 21.58
C THR A 40 -21.43 16.94 22.28
N VAL A 41 -22.33 17.78 21.80
CA VAL A 41 -22.63 19.07 22.40
C VAL A 41 -23.79 18.88 23.37
N ILE A 42 -23.56 19.13 24.66
CA ILE A 42 -24.58 19.00 25.73
C ILE A 42 -25.74 19.97 25.45
N GLY A 43 -26.97 19.45 25.44
CA GLY A 43 -28.17 20.23 25.16
C GLY A 43 -28.49 20.42 23.66
N SER A 44 -27.77 19.76 22.78
CA SER A 44 -28.00 19.74 21.34
C SER A 44 -28.18 18.31 20.83
N ASN A 45 -29.09 18.11 19.87
CA ASN A 45 -29.20 16.86 19.13
C ASN A 45 -28.17 16.74 17.98
N ARG A 46 -27.21 17.65 17.91
CA ARG A 46 -26.17 17.68 16.87
C ARG A 46 -24.89 17.11 17.42
N VAL A 47 -24.20 16.32 16.59
CA VAL A 47 -22.84 15.87 16.78
C VAL A 47 -21.94 16.72 15.89
N LEU A 48 -20.86 17.26 16.45
CA LEU A 48 -19.85 17.95 15.69
C LEU A 48 -18.79 16.92 15.27
N ASN A 49 -18.55 16.80 13.96
CA ASN A 49 -17.52 15.93 13.42
C ASN A 49 -16.30 16.77 13.04
N GLU A 50 -15.18 16.49 13.65
CA GLU A 50 -13.92 17.17 13.37
C GLU A 50 -12.99 16.18 12.63
N TRP A 51 -12.53 16.57 11.45
CA TRP A 51 -11.61 15.80 10.64
C TRP A 51 -10.22 16.44 10.65
N PHE A 52 -9.19 15.68 11.02
CA PHE A 52 -7.81 16.15 11.09
C PHE A 52 -6.99 15.87 9.82
N GLY A 53 -7.64 15.37 8.74
CA GLY A 53 -6.97 15.06 7.48
C GLY A 53 -6.35 13.66 7.44
N ASP A 54 -6.71 12.78 8.37
CA ASP A 54 -6.22 11.40 8.44
C ASP A 54 -7.31 10.38 8.10
N TYR A 55 -6.86 9.19 7.74
CA TYR A 55 -7.71 8.07 7.33
C TYR A 55 -7.49 6.84 8.21
N GLU A 56 -8.50 6.00 8.31
CA GLU A 56 -8.42 4.74 9.04
C GLU A 56 -7.75 3.65 8.20
N PRO A 57 -6.80 2.87 8.78
CA PRO A 57 -6.33 1.65 8.14
C PRO A 57 -7.48 0.64 8.03
N PHE A 58 -7.46 -0.19 7.00
CA PHE A 58 -8.53 -1.16 6.72
C PHE A 58 -8.02 -2.60 6.61
N ASP A 59 -8.92 -3.55 6.79
CA ASP A 59 -8.64 -4.96 6.59
C ASP A 59 -9.17 -5.40 5.22
N LEU A 60 -8.24 -5.87 4.37
CA LEU A 60 -8.57 -6.56 3.13
C LEU A 60 -8.62 -8.06 3.41
N LYS A 61 -9.81 -8.64 3.33
CA LYS A 61 -10.04 -10.07 3.54
C LYS A 61 -10.21 -10.78 2.22
N ILE A 62 -9.34 -11.74 1.95
CA ILE A 62 -9.41 -12.61 0.77
C ILE A 62 -9.88 -13.97 1.25
N LYS A 63 -11.07 -14.35 0.81
CA LYS A 63 -11.72 -15.62 1.15
C LYS A 63 -11.52 -16.64 0.04
N ASP A 64 -11.88 -17.88 0.36
CA ASP A 64 -11.89 -18.98 -0.60
C ASP A 64 -10.55 -19.14 -1.33
N VAL A 65 -9.47 -19.02 -0.56
CA VAL A 65 -8.10 -19.20 -1.05
C VAL A 65 -7.73 -20.67 -0.90
N SER A 66 -7.35 -21.31 -1.99
CA SER A 66 -6.96 -22.71 -1.99
C SER A 66 -5.50 -22.87 -2.41
N VAL A 67 -4.80 -23.83 -1.78
CA VAL A 67 -3.42 -24.19 -2.11
C VAL A 67 -3.21 -25.69 -1.96
N SER A 68 -2.31 -26.26 -2.77
CA SER A 68 -1.95 -27.65 -2.67
C SER A 68 -1.25 -27.96 -1.33
N TYR A 69 -1.46 -29.19 -0.82
CA TYR A 69 -0.87 -29.66 0.43
C TYR A 69 0.64 -29.44 0.51
N GLU A 70 1.36 -29.74 -0.56
CA GLU A 70 2.82 -29.67 -0.60
C GLU A 70 3.35 -28.24 -0.46
N ARG A 71 2.61 -27.25 -0.96
CA ARG A 71 3.03 -25.84 -0.96
C ARG A 71 2.61 -25.06 0.29
N LEU A 72 1.70 -25.58 1.10
CA LEU A 72 1.20 -24.89 2.28
C LEU A 72 2.29 -24.36 3.23
N PRO A 73 3.37 -25.14 3.57
CA PRO A 73 4.42 -24.63 4.45
C PRO A 73 5.20 -23.45 3.87
N GLU A 74 5.39 -23.44 2.55
CA GLU A 74 6.05 -22.35 1.83
C GLU A 74 5.18 -21.10 1.81
N VAL A 75 3.89 -21.26 1.48
CA VAL A 75 2.89 -20.20 1.47
C VAL A 75 2.75 -19.54 2.84
N LYS A 76 2.70 -20.31 3.93
CA LYS A 76 2.64 -19.78 5.29
C LYS A 76 3.84 -18.89 5.64
N ARG A 77 5.04 -19.24 5.19
CA ARG A 77 6.24 -18.43 5.39
C ARG A 77 6.21 -17.14 4.56
N TRP A 78 5.74 -17.26 3.33
CA TRP A 78 5.62 -16.12 2.42
C TRP A 78 4.57 -15.13 2.90
N LEU A 79 3.38 -15.59 3.30
CA LEU A 79 2.27 -14.79 3.82
C LEU A 79 2.50 -14.36 5.27
N SER A 80 3.58 -13.63 5.52
CA SER A 80 3.93 -13.14 6.85
C SER A 80 4.55 -11.75 6.77
N GLY A 81 4.51 -11.01 7.87
CA GLY A 81 5.19 -9.72 8.01
C GLY A 81 4.57 -8.60 7.19
N GLN A 82 5.36 -7.56 6.90
CA GLN A 82 4.93 -6.34 6.24
C GLN A 82 5.56 -6.23 4.85
N SER A 83 4.79 -5.79 3.87
CA SER A 83 5.24 -5.51 2.50
C SER A 83 4.19 -4.73 1.71
N GLU A 84 4.52 -4.48 0.46
CA GLU A 84 3.62 -3.95 -0.56
C GLU A 84 2.67 -5.03 -1.05
N LEU A 85 1.39 -4.69 -1.16
CA LEU A 85 0.33 -5.53 -1.70
C LEU A 85 -0.23 -4.88 -2.96
N ILE A 86 -0.23 -5.62 -4.06
CA ILE A 86 -0.85 -5.24 -5.33
C ILE A 86 -1.96 -6.23 -5.62
N THR A 87 -3.18 -5.75 -5.87
CA THR A 87 -4.32 -6.60 -6.22
C THR A 87 -4.60 -6.56 -7.73
N HIS A 88 -5.25 -7.59 -8.25
CA HIS A 88 -5.62 -7.65 -9.66
C HIS A 88 -6.62 -6.54 -10.06
N ASN A 89 -7.38 -5.98 -9.12
CA ASN A 89 -8.34 -4.91 -9.35
C ASN A 89 -7.67 -3.65 -9.91
N ASN A 90 -6.47 -3.33 -9.40
CA ASN A 90 -5.68 -2.22 -9.91
C ASN A 90 -4.17 -2.50 -9.77
N VAL A 91 -3.58 -3.00 -10.84
CA VAL A 91 -2.16 -3.39 -10.91
C VAL A 91 -1.18 -2.20 -10.93
N ASN A 92 -1.69 -0.98 -11.09
CA ASN A 92 -0.86 0.23 -11.14
C ASN A 92 -0.64 0.86 -9.77
N VAL A 93 -1.29 0.35 -8.73
CA VAL A 93 -1.14 0.85 -7.37
C VAL A 93 -0.85 -0.28 -6.40
N TYR A 94 -0.14 0.06 -5.35
CA TYR A 94 0.09 -0.82 -4.20
C TYR A 94 -0.37 -0.16 -2.91
N VAL A 95 -0.54 -0.96 -1.89
CA VAL A 95 -0.78 -0.53 -0.52
C VAL A 95 0.20 -1.23 0.40
N ASN A 96 0.77 -0.51 1.36
CA ASN A 96 1.55 -1.15 2.42
C ASN A 96 0.62 -1.94 3.33
N ALA A 97 0.96 -3.17 3.59
CA ALA A 97 0.12 -4.04 4.40
C ALA A 97 0.94 -4.95 5.31
N VAL A 98 0.28 -5.43 6.36
CA VAL A 98 0.75 -6.52 7.20
C VAL A 98 -0.15 -7.72 6.95
N CYS A 99 0.44 -8.85 6.60
CA CYS A 99 -0.30 -10.07 6.34
C CYS A 99 -0.50 -10.88 7.63
N ASN A 100 -1.76 -11.24 7.89
CA ASN A 100 -2.15 -12.19 8.92
C ASN A 100 -2.95 -13.32 8.28
N ILE A 101 -2.47 -14.56 8.40
CA ILE A 101 -3.25 -15.73 8.05
C ILE A 101 -4.12 -16.05 9.26
N ASN A 102 -5.42 -16.22 9.05
CA ASN A 102 -6.28 -16.78 10.09
C ASN A 102 -5.81 -18.19 10.42
N ASN A 103 -5.81 -18.54 11.71
CA ASN A 103 -5.19 -19.75 12.23
C ASN A 103 -5.87 -21.06 11.77
N GLU A 104 -7.04 -20.97 11.11
CA GLU A 104 -7.80 -22.12 10.63
C GLU A 104 -7.49 -22.37 9.17
N VAL A 105 -6.98 -23.57 8.90
CA VAL A 105 -6.73 -24.07 7.55
C VAL A 105 -7.50 -25.39 7.43
N GLU A 106 -8.48 -25.42 6.56
CA GLU A 106 -9.37 -26.55 6.39
C GLU A 106 -9.00 -27.39 5.16
N TYR A 107 -9.24 -28.70 5.24
CA TYR A 107 -9.18 -29.59 4.07
C TYR A 107 -10.45 -29.39 3.22
N VAL A 108 -10.31 -29.13 1.93
CA VAL A 108 -11.44 -28.82 1.06
C VAL A 108 -11.98 -30.01 0.33
N ASN A 109 -11.21 -31.09 0.18
CA ASN A 109 -11.65 -32.25 -0.57
C ASN A 109 -11.48 -33.57 0.21
N GLU A 110 -12.18 -34.60 -0.25
CA GLU A 110 -12.18 -35.95 0.34
C GLU A 110 -10.79 -36.62 0.35
N TRP A 111 -9.85 -36.13 -0.47
CA TRP A 111 -8.51 -36.66 -0.61
C TRP A 111 -7.45 -35.87 0.17
N GLY A 112 -7.83 -34.76 0.84
CA GLY A 112 -6.90 -33.93 1.59
C GLY A 112 -5.76 -33.31 0.74
N THR A 113 -6.04 -33.07 -0.56
CA THR A 113 -5.01 -32.61 -1.52
C THR A 113 -4.86 -31.10 -1.50
N PHE A 114 -5.90 -30.38 -1.09
CA PHE A 114 -5.92 -28.93 -1.01
C PHE A 114 -6.33 -28.44 0.36
N TYR A 115 -5.78 -27.28 0.73
CA TYR A 115 -6.23 -26.52 1.89
C TYR A 115 -6.97 -25.28 1.44
N SER A 116 -8.05 -24.91 2.16
CA SER A 116 -8.74 -23.65 2.05
C SER A 116 -8.53 -22.81 3.31
N PHE A 117 -8.37 -21.51 3.12
CA PHE A 117 -8.18 -20.56 4.22
C PHE A 117 -8.56 -19.14 3.81
N GLU A 118 -8.63 -18.26 4.79
CA GLU A 118 -8.80 -16.82 4.60
C GLU A 118 -7.48 -16.10 4.88
N ILE A 119 -7.16 -15.12 4.06
CA ILE A 119 -6.03 -14.22 4.26
C ILE A 119 -6.55 -12.85 4.62
N THR A 120 -6.05 -12.26 5.69
CA THR A 120 -6.34 -10.88 6.07
C THR A 120 -5.08 -10.04 5.94
N PHE A 121 -5.16 -9.00 5.13
CA PHE A 121 -4.13 -7.96 5.06
C PHE A 121 -4.61 -6.72 5.80
N ARG A 122 -3.89 -6.31 6.84
CA ARG A 122 -4.08 -5.01 7.48
C ARG A 122 -3.36 -3.96 6.68
N CYS A 123 -4.10 -3.15 5.94
CA CYS A 123 -3.59 -2.19 4.96
C CYS A 123 -3.51 -0.78 5.53
N GLU A 124 -2.50 -0.03 5.11
CA GLU A 124 -2.47 1.42 5.25
C GLU A 124 -3.61 2.04 4.42
N PRO A 125 -4.12 3.23 4.80
CA PRO A 125 -5.29 3.79 4.15
C PRO A 125 -5.03 4.28 2.71
N LEU A 126 -3.82 4.73 2.41
CA LEU A 126 -3.50 5.36 1.14
C LEU A 126 -2.81 4.39 0.18
N LYS A 127 -3.27 4.38 -1.06
CA LYS A 127 -2.65 3.64 -2.17
C LYS A 127 -1.58 4.50 -2.83
N ARG A 128 -0.49 3.87 -3.28
CA ARG A 128 0.63 4.50 -3.96
C ARG A 128 0.80 3.90 -5.36
N LYS A 129 1.35 4.67 -6.30
CA LYS A 129 1.64 4.16 -7.65
C LYS A 129 2.81 3.18 -7.62
N VAL A 130 2.69 2.07 -8.35
CA VAL A 130 3.78 1.07 -8.49
C VAL A 130 4.97 1.64 -9.24
N ASN A 131 4.70 2.43 -10.29
CA ASN A 131 5.73 3.05 -11.11
C ASN A 131 5.51 4.56 -11.09
N GLU A 132 6.31 5.25 -10.31
CA GLU A 132 6.35 6.71 -10.30
C GLU A 132 7.68 7.16 -10.91
N PRO A 133 7.67 7.75 -12.12
CA PRO A 133 8.90 8.17 -12.77
C PRO A 133 9.52 9.36 -12.03
N PHE A 134 10.85 9.37 -11.95
CA PHE A 134 11.59 10.54 -11.48
C PHE A 134 11.34 11.73 -12.41
N ILE A 135 11.10 12.89 -11.81
CA ILE A 135 10.98 14.15 -12.51
C ILE A 135 12.30 14.89 -12.35
N ASN A 136 13.03 15.06 -13.44
CA ASN A 136 14.26 15.83 -13.43
C ASN A 136 13.97 17.32 -13.33
N LEU A 137 14.49 17.95 -12.29
CA LEU A 137 14.39 19.40 -12.07
C LEU A 137 15.66 20.09 -12.51
N ASN A 138 15.54 21.27 -13.08
CA ASN A 138 16.67 22.11 -13.44
C ASN A 138 16.87 23.20 -12.38
N LYS A 139 18.07 23.80 -12.37
CA LYS A 139 18.31 24.97 -11.54
C LYS A 139 17.35 26.11 -11.94
N GLY A 140 16.70 26.72 -10.96
CA GLY A 140 15.71 27.76 -11.13
C GLY A 140 14.29 27.28 -10.86
N GLU A 141 13.30 27.97 -11.42
CA GLU A 141 11.90 27.69 -11.20
C GLU A 141 11.45 26.44 -11.99
N ASN A 142 10.78 25.52 -11.29
CA ASN A 142 10.20 24.31 -11.88
C ASN A 142 8.77 24.15 -11.39
N THR A 143 7.90 23.64 -12.26
CA THR A 143 6.53 23.31 -11.90
C THR A 143 6.38 21.79 -11.83
N VAL A 144 5.99 21.28 -10.65
CA VAL A 144 5.70 19.86 -10.43
C VAL A 144 4.24 19.71 -10.08
N ILE A 145 3.56 18.78 -10.75
CA ILE A 145 2.14 18.52 -10.55
C ILE A 145 1.98 17.18 -9.85
N ASN A 146 1.33 17.18 -8.69
CA ASN A 146 0.87 15.94 -8.07
C ASN A 146 -0.42 15.50 -8.76
N HIS A 147 -0.39 14.34 -9.43
CA HIS A 147 -1.55 13.74 -10.10
C HIS A 147 -2.39 12.83 -9.17
N GLY A 148 -2.02 12.74 -7.89
CA GLY A 148 -2.78 12.01 -6.88
C GLY A 148 -3.91 12.86 -6.29
N ASP A 149 -4.86 12.20 -5.65
CA ASP A 149 -6.00 12.83 -4.98
C ASP A 149 -5.62 13.38 -3.60
N GLU A 150 -4.50 12.91 -3.03
CA GLU A 150 -4.03 13.29 -1.71
C GLU A 150 -2.66 13.98 -1.75
N VAL A 151 -2.39 14.72 -0.68
CA VAL A 151 -1.09 15.38 -0.50
C VAL A 151 0.00 14.32 -0.35
N SER A 152 1.08 14.45 -1.14
CA SER A 152 2.23 13.57 -1.03
C SER A 152 3.47 14.34 -0.57
N GLN A 153 4.36 13.64 0.13
CA GLN A 153 5.68 14.12 0.50
C GLN A 153 6.66 13.59 -0.54
N PRO A 154 7.24 14.44 -1.40
CA PRO A 154 8.17 14.00 -2.43
C PRO A 154 9.51 13.59 -1.81
N LEU A 155 10.14 12.55 -2.37
CA LEU A 155 11.55 12.29 -2.20
C LEU A 155 12.32 13.16 -3.19
N ILE A 156 13.26 13.96 -2.68
CA ILE A 156 14.10 14.84 -3.51
C ILE A 156 15.54 14.33 -3.45
N GLU A 157 16.05 13.86 -4.57
CA GLU A 157 17.46 13.48 -4.73
C GLU A 157 18.23 14.61 -5.40
N ILE A 158 19.37 15.00 -4.81
CA ILE A 158 20.17 16.11 -5.27
C ILE A 158 21.60 15.63 -5.55
N HIS A 159 22.05 15.82 -6.77
CA HIS A 159 23.45 15.68 -7.12
C HIS A 159 24.16 17.03 -6.92
N SER A 160 24.89 17.17 -5.82
CA SER A 160 25.61 18.39 -5.49
C SER A 160 26.99 18.44 -6.17
N ASN A 161 27.36 19.61 -6.70
CA ASN A 161 28.69 19.93 -7.15
C ASN A 161 29.48 20.72 -6.07
N GLY A 162 28.96 20.80 -4.85
CA GLY A 162 29.50 21.59 -3.75
C GLY A 162 28.81 22.94 -3.59
N GLY A 163 28.93 23.53 -2.40
CA GLY A 163 28.37 24.85 -2.06
C GLY A 163 27.01 24.76 -1.41
N ASP A 164 26.34 25.88 -1.30
CA ASP A 164 25.02 25.99 -0.65
C ASP A 164 23.89 25.67 -1.64
N ILE A 165 22.91 24.97 -1.16
CA ILE A 165 21.70 24.58 -1.91
C ILE A 165 20.48 25.13 -1.20
N GLU A 166 19.64 25.84 -1.92
CA GLU A 166 18.37 26.35 -1.44
C GLU A 166 17.22 25.81 -2.30
N ILE A 167 16.23 25.22 -1.65
CA ILE A 167 15.03 24.71 -2.29
C ILE A 167 13.83 25.41 -1.68
N ASN A 168 13.12 26.16 -2.50
CA ASN A 168 11.90 26.87 -2.13
C ASN A 168 10.67 26.14 -2.70
N CYS A 169 9.74 25.71 -1.84
CA CYS A 169 8.48 25.11 -2.23
C CYS A 169 7.32 25.84 -1.54
N GLY A 170 6.66 26.71 -2.28
CA GLY A 170 5.60 27.56 -1.73
C GLY A 170 6.12 28.47 -0.61
N LYS A 171 5.67 28.21 0.63
CA LYS A 171 6.11 28.97 1.82
C LYS A 171 7.30 28.32 2.56
N ASN A 172 7.68 27.13 2.15
CA ASN A 172 8.73 26.36 2.82
C ASN A 172 10.05 26.53 2.10
N THR A 173 11.12 26.76 2.87
CA THR A 173 12.49 26.85 2.38
C THR A 173 13.34 25.84 3.10
N LEU A 174 14.05 25.02 2.32
CA LEU A 174 15.09 24.11 2.80
C LEU A 174 16.44 24.66 2.35
N THR A 175 17.34 24.92 3.28
CA THR A 175 18.69 25.37 2.99
C THR A 175 19.68 24.31 3.49
N ILE A 176 20.54 23.83 2.61
CA ILE A 176 21.63 22.91 2.92
C ILE A 176 22.92 23.66 2.67
N LEU A 177 23.69 23.88 3.71
CA LEU A 177 24.91 24.67 3.67
C LEU A 177 26.15 23.79 3.49
N ASP A 178 27.12 24.28 2.76
CA ASP A 178 28.47 23.73 2.63
C ASP A 178 28.50 22.25 2.20
N THR A 179 27.69 21.92 1.18
CA THR A 179 27.60 20.56 0.67
C THR A 179 28.92 20.14 -0.01
N ASN A 180 29.32 18.89 0.22
CA ASN A 180 30.34 18.24 -0.58
C ASN A 180 29.76 17.76 -1.91
N ALA A 181 30.59 17.63 -2.95
CA ALA A 181 30.13 17.02 -4.19
C ALA A 181 29.68 15.56 -3.96
N GLY A 182 28.46 15.22 -4.40
CA GLY A 182 27.89 13.90 -4.21
C GLY A 182 26.37 13.87 -4.29
N LEU A 183 25.81 12.71 -3.97
CA LEU A 183 24.36 12.50 -3.89
C LEU A 183 23.87 12.84 -2.48
N LEU A 184 22.82 13.65 -2.41
CA LEU A 184 22.07 13.99 -1.20
C LEU A 184 20.63 13.54 -1.39
N SER A 185 20.08 12.85 -0.42
CA SER A 185 18.70 12.36 -0.41
C SER A 185 17.99 12.62 0.91
#